data_3abf0223386e72ff68ce9d6477028f67
#
_entry.id   3abf0223386e72ff68ce9d6477028f67
#
_cell.length_a   1.000
_cell.length_b   1.000
_cell.length_c   1.000
_cell.angle_alpha   90.00
_cell.angle_beta   90.00
_cell.angle_gamma   90.00
#
_symmetry.space_group_name_H-M   'P 1'
#
loop_
_entity.id
_entity.type
_entity.pdbx_description
1 polymer ?
#
loop_
_entity_poly.entity_id
_entity_poly.type
_entity_poly.pdbx_seq_one_letter_code
_entity_poly.pdbx_strand_id
1 'polypeptide(L)'
;RYFNVSASELNVTQAATIAAITKNPQNFDPSVEANQKEADHHRNIVLQLMHDQGYITSEKEFKDAINTPLKDTLNLQDVSSGCQSAIENTGFFCSYVVNQILKNKAFGKDDEAREKLLKEGGLKIVTTLDRNANNAAMQAANSTVPATDPSGFEVMIAAVKPGTGEILSFGINR
;
A
#
# COMPACT_ATOMS: atom_id res chain seq x y z
N ARG A 1 -1.09 -2.18 7.92
CA ARG A 1 -2.51 -2.34 7.62
C ARG A 1 -3.34 -2.59 8.88
N TYR A 2 -3.05 -3.62 9.69
CA TYR A 2 -3.92 -4.05 10.80
C TYR A 2 -3.70 -3.27 12.10
N PHE A 3 -2.47 -2.88 12.42
CA PHE A 3 -2.10 -2.38 13.74
C PHE A 3 -1.43 -1.00 13.74
N ASN A 4 -1.09 -0.46 12.58
CA ASN A 4 -0.42 0.84 12.42
C ASN A 4 0.86 0.99 13.26
N VAL A 5 1.64 -0.08 13.36
CA VAL A 5 2.93 -0.14 14.05
C VAL A 5 3.97 -0.79 13.14
N SER A 6 5.25 -0.56 13.41
CA SER A 6 6.34 -1.25 12.71
C SER A 6 6.45 -2.71 13.17
N ALA A 7 7.12 -3.55 12.40
CA ALA A 7 7.27 -4.98 12.75
C ALA A 7 8.00 -5.19 14.10
N SER A 8 8.91 -4.29 14.46
CA SER A 8 9.66 -4.32 15.72
C SER A 8 8.84 -3.89 16.95
N GLU A 9 7.68 -3.26 16.73
CA GLU A 9 6.79 -2.78 17.80
C GLU A 9 5.57 -3.66 18.01
N LEU A 10 5.46 -4.75 17.25
CA LEU A 10 4.37 -5.71 17.42
C LEU A 10 4.45 -6.38 18.81
N ASN A 11 3.33 -6.37 19.53
CA ASN A 11 3.19 -7.20 20.73
C ASN A 11 2.86 -8.65 20.38
N VAL A 12 2.88 -9.55 21.35
CA VAL A 12 2.66 -10.99 21.14
C VAL A 12 1.28 -11.29 20.52
N THR A 13 0.24 -10.56 20.91
CA THR A 13 -1.12 -10.72 20.38
C THR A 13 -1.19 -10.34 18.90
N GLN A 14 -0.56 -9.23 18.53
CA GLN A 14 -0.50 -8.74 17.14
C GLN A 14 0.34 -9.67 16.27
N ALA A 15 1.49 -10.12 16.76
CA ALA A 15 2.35 -11.06 16.06
C ALA A 15 1.64 -12.41 15.81
N ALA A 16 0.97 -12.95 16.84
CA ALA A 16 0.18 -14.17 16.71
C ALA A 16 -0.99 -14.03 15.72
N THR A 17 -1.62 -12.86 15.67
CA THR A 17 -2.68 -12.57 14.69
C THR A 17 -2.14 -12.62 13.26
N ILE A 18 -1.01 -11.96 12.99
CA ILE A 18 -0.40 -11.98 11.65
C ILE A 18 -0.03 -13.42 11.25
N ALA A 19 0.56 -14.20 12.16
CA ALA A 19 0.88 -15.59 11.90
C ALA A 19 -0.37 -16.44 11.60
N ALA A 20 -1.46 -16.22 12.33
CA ALA A 20 -2.72 -16.93 12.13
C ALA A 20 -3.34 -16.67 10.74
N ILE A 21 -3.30 -15.42 10.24
CA ILE A 21 -3.85 -15.02 8.94
C ILE A 21 -3.20 -15.82 7.80
N THR A 22 -1.92 -16.17 7.89
CA THR A 22 -1.19 -16.84 6.81
C THR A 22 -1.78 -18.19 6.42
N LYS A 23 -2.47 -18.86 7.34
CA LYS A 23 -3.12 -20.18 7.09
C LYS A 23 -4.32 -20.08 6.14
N ASN A 24 -5.11 -19.03 6.27
CA ASN A 24 -6.28 -18.76 5.41
C ASN A 24 -6.58 -17.26 5.36
N PRO A 25 -5.89 -16.50 4.50
CA PRO A 25 -5.98 -15.05 4.47
C PRO A 25 -7.39 -14.51 4.21
N GLN A 26 -8.21 -15.23 3.46
CA GLN A 26 -9.59 -14.80 3.17
C GLN A 26 -10.52 -14.90 4.36
N ASN A 27 -10.44 -15.99 5.12
CA ASN A 27 -11.35 -16.26 6.23
C ASN A 27 -10.84 -15.74 7.58
N PHE A 28 -9.54 -15.46 7.68
CA PHE A 28 -8.89 -14.98 8.91
C PHE A 28 -8.44 -13.51 8.81
N ASP A 29 -8.90 -12.78 7.79
CA ASP A 29 -8.66 -11.33 7.70
C ASP A 29 -9.45 -10.60 8.80
N PRO A 30 -8.81 -10.04 9.83
CA PRO A 30 -9.49 -9.41 10.96
C PRO A 30 -10.11 -8.05 10.60
N SER A 31 -9.79 -7.49 9.43
CA SER A 31 -10.42 -6.26 8.95
C SER A 31 -11.88 -6.49 8.51
N VAL A 32 -12.26 -7.74 8.26
CA VAL A 32 -13.61 -8.14 7.91
C VAL A 32 -14.35 -8.58 9.17
N GLU A 33 -15.38 -7.86 9.58
CA GLU A 33 -16.13 -8.13 10.83
C GLU A 33 -16.62 -9.58 10.93
N ALA A 34 -17.13 -10.12 9.85
CA ALA A 34 -17.63 -11.52 9.79
C ALA A 34 -16.53 -12.56 10.09
N ASN A 35 -15.27 -12.22 9.85
CA ASN A 35 -14.13 -13.13 10.05
C ASN A 35 -13.53 -13.03 11.47
N GLN A 36 -13.85 -11.99 12.23
CA GLN A 36 -13.16 -11.68 13.49
C GLN A 36 -13.21 -12.83 14.50
N LYS A 37 -14.32 -13.55 14.57
CA LYS A 37 -14.47 -14.70 15.48
C LYS A 37 -13.50 -15.84 15.13
N GLU A 38 -13.39 -16.18 13.85
CA GLU A 38 -12.46 -17.21 13.39
C GLU A 38 -10.99 -16.74 13.48
N ALA A 39 -10.73 -15.49 13.18
CA ALA A 39 -9.41 -14.89 13.35
C ALA A 39 -8.96 -14.90 14.83
N ASP A 40 -9.86 -14.56 15.76
CA ASP A 40 -9.63 -14.66 17.20
C ASP A 40 -9.30 -16.10 17.62
N HIS A 41 -10.10 -17.06 17.18
CA HIS A 41 -9.89 -18.48 17.49
C HIS A 41 -8.51 -18.96 16.99
N HIS A 42 -8.17 -18.68 15.75
CA HIS A 42 -6.87 -19.10 15.19
C HIS A 42 -5.67 -18.36 15.80
N ARG A 43 -5.82 -17.08 16.14
CA ARG A 43 -4.82 -16.34 16.93
C ARG A 43 -4.57 -17.02 18.27
N ASN A 44 -5.62 -17.42 18.97
CA ASN A 44 -5.50 -18.07 20.27
C ASN A 44 -4.78 -19.43 20.18
N ILE A 45 -4.98 -20.19 19.10
CA ILE A 45 -4.21 -21.39 18.82
C ILE A 45 -2.71 -21.07 18.67
N VAL A 46 -2.39 -20.00 17.93
CA VAL A 46 -0.98 -19.58 17.78
C VAL A 46 -0.39 -19.14 19.11
N LEU A 47 -1.12 -18.35 19.93
CA LEU A 47 -0.69 -17.93 21.26
C LEU A 47 -0.43 -19.13 22.17
N GLN A 48 -1.29 -20.15 22.13
CA GLN A 48 -1.09 -21.39 22.90
C GLN A 48 0.20 -22.10 22.47
N LEU A 49 0.42 -22.25 21.16
CA LEU A 49 1.65 -22.86 20.64
C LEU A 49 2.90 -22.06 21.03
N MET A 50 2.83 -20.72 20.99
CA MET A 50 3.94 -19.86 21.41
C MET A 50 4.25 -20.03 22.91
N HIS A 51 3.24 -20.18 23.75
CA HIS A 51 3.39 -20.44 25.17
C HIS A 51 4.00 -21.84 25.43
N ASP A 52 3.44 -22.87 24.79
CA ASP A 52 3.90 -24.26 24.95
C ASP A 52 5.36 -24.47 24.49
N GLN A 53 5.79 -23.69 23.50
CA GLN A 53 7.17 -23.72 22.99
C GLN A 53 8.12 -22.76 23.73
N GLY A 54 7.63 -22.03 24.73
CA GLY A 54 8.46 -21.15 25.56
C GLY A 54 8.80 -19.79 24.94
N TYR A 55 8.13 -19.38 23.84
CA TYR A 55 8.26 -18.04 23.30
C TYR A 55 7.54 -16.99 24.15
N ILE A 56 6.45 -17.38 24.82
CA ILE A 56 5.77 -16.57 25.85
C ILE A 56 6.06 -17.27 27.19
N THR A 57 6.91 -16.67 27.99
CA THR A 57 7.35 -17.28 29.29
C THR A 57 6.51 -16.79 30.46
N SER A 58 5.78 -15.71 30.32
CA SER A 58 4.95 -15.12 31.37
C SER A 58 3.52 -15.62 31.30
N GLU A 59 3.06 -16.36 32.29
CA GLU A 59 1.66 -16.77 32.42
C GLU A 59 0.67 -15.59 32.41
N LYS A 60 1.08 -14.45 32.96
CA LYS A 60 0.26 -13.23 32.94
C LYS A 60 0.12 -12.71 31.54
N GLU A 61 1.24 -12.57 30.82
CA GLU A 61 1.24 -12.09 29.41
C GLU A 61 0.41 -13.00 28.52
N PHE A 62 0.53 -14.32 28.68
CA PHE A 62 -0.26 -15.29 27.94
C PHE A 62 -1.77 -15.13 28.20
N LYS A 63 -2.18 -15.02 29.46
CA LYS A 63 -3.58 -14.83 29.83
C LYS A 63 -4.15 -13.50 29.34
N ASP A 64 -3.37 -12.43 29.45
CA ASP A 64 -3.76 -11.12 28.96
C ASP A 64 -3.93 -11.15 27.42
N ALA A 65 -3.00 -11.80 26.70
CA ALA A 65 -3.05 -11.92 25.25
C ALA A 65 -4.26 -12.72 24.76
N ILE A 66 -4.55 -13.87 25.38
CA ILE A 66 -5.68 -14.74 24.99
C ILE A 66 -7.03 -14.07 25.28
N ASN A 67 -7.14 -13.32 26.37
CA ASN A 67 -8.39 -12.69 26.78
C ASN A 67 -8.65 -11.33 26.11
N THR A 68 -7.65 -10.76 25.44
CA THR A 68 -7.83 -9.51 24.71
C THR A 68 -8.60 -9.77 23.40
N PRO A 69 -9.80 -9.20 23.21
CA PRO A 69 -10.54 -9.36 21.96
C PRO A 69 -9.74 -8.80 20.78
N LEU A 70 -9.74 -9.51 19.66
CA LEU A 70 -8.98 -9.09 18.46
C LEU A 70 -9.35 -7.68 17.99
N LYS A 71 -10.66 -7.37 18.00
CA LYS A 71 -11.19 -6.05 17.62
C LYS A 71 -10.55 -4.89 18.38
N ASP A 72 -10.19 -5.10 19.65
CA ASP A 72 -9.64 -4.06 20.51
C ASP A 72 -8.13 -3.83 20.24
N THR A 73 -7.50 -4.73 19.48
CA THR A 73 -6.10 -4.61 19.04
C THR A 73 -5.95 -3.97 17.67
N LEU A 74 -7.02 -3.85 16.91
CA LEU A 74 -6.99 -3.34 15.53
C LEU A 74 -6.87 -1.84 15.49
N ASN A 75 -5.96 -1.36 14.64
CA ASN A 75 -5.85 0.04 14.21
C ASN A 75 -5.70 0.03 12.69
N LEU A 76 -6.83 -0.18 12.01
CA LEU A 76 -6.86 -0.41 10.57
C LEU A 76 -6.42 0.84 9.80
N GLN A 77 -5.48 0.63 8.90
CA GLN A 77 -5.04 1.66 7.95
C GLN A 77 -5.33 1.23 6.53
N ASP A 78 -5.83 2.15 5.73
CA ASP A 78 -5.93 1.93 4.30
C ASP A 78 -4.52 1.86 3.71
N VAL A 79 -4.19 0.72 3.13
CA VAL A 79 -2.95 0.54 2.40
C VAL A 79 -3.26 0.79 0.93
N SER A 80 -3.05 2.02 0.49
CA SER A 80 -3.06 2.31 -0.93
C SER A 80 -1.89 1.57 -1.60
N SER A 81 -2.15 0.94 -2.73
CA SER A 81 -1.15 0.18 -3.50
C SER A 81 -0.96 0.79 -4.88
N GLY A 82 0.16 0.47 -5.51
CA GLY A 82 0.46 0.99 -6.83
C GLY A 82 0.69 2.51 -6.85
N CYS A 83 0.31 3.15 -7.94
CA CYS A 83 0.54 4.58 -8.14
C CYS A 83 -0.29 5.50 -7.23
N GLN A 84 -1.35 4.98 -6.59
CA GLN A 84 -2.12 5.74 -5.59
C GLN A 84 -1.32 6.00 -4.31
N SER A 85 -0.34 5.14 -4.00
CA SER A 85 0.58 5.31 -2.87
C SER A 85 1.87 6.05 -3.24
N ALA A 86 1.98 6.54 -4.46
CA ALA A 86 3.15 7.30 -4.89
C ALA A 86 3.31 8.60 -4.07
N ILE A 87 4.56 8.93 -3.78
CA ILE A 87 4.90 10.10 -2.95
C ILE A 87 4.33 11.36 -3.60
N GLU A 88 3.77 12.23 -2.76
CA GLU A 88 3.31 13.60 -3.05
C GLU A 88 3.10 13.94 -4.55
N ASN A 89 1.87 14.02 -5.00
CA ASN A 89 1.52 14.52 -6.33
C ASN A 89 2.12 13.78 -7.54
N THR A 90 2.79 12.62 -7.33
CA THR A 90 3.47 11.89 -8.40
C THR A 90 2.64 10.72 -8.97
N GLY A 91 1.42 10.49 -8.48
CA GLY A 91 0.56 9.37 -8.86
C GLY A 91 0.28 9.31 -10.37
N PHE A 92 0.00 10.44 -11.00
CA PHE A 92 -0.24 10.52 -12.45
C PHE A 92 1.01 10.20 -13.26
N PHE A 93 2.17 10.71 -12.82
CA PHE A 93 3.44 10.39 -13.47
C PHE A 93 3.77 8.90 -13.33
N CYS A 94 3.56 8.34 -12.13
CA CYS A 94 3.67 6.90 -11.89
C CYS A 94 2.78 6.10 -12.84
N SER A 95 1.50 6.45 -12.95
CA SER A 95 0.55 5.77 -13.85
C SER A 95 0.98 5.86 -15.32
N TYR A 96 1.53 6.99 -15.74
CA TYR A 96 2.10 7.14 -17.06
C TYR A 96 3.26 6.17 -17.30
N VAL A 97 4.22 6.09 -16.37
CA VAL A 97 5.38 5.19 -16.45
C VAL A 97 4.93 3.73 -16.52
N VAL A 98 4.00 3.32 -15.65
CA VAL A 98 3.42 1.97 -15.66
C VAL A 98 2.79 1.65 -17.01
N ASN A 99 2.01 2.57 -17.57
CA ASN A 99 1.40 2.41 -18.91
C ASN A 99 2.45 2.30 -20.01
N GLN A 100 3.55 3.06 -19.95
CA GLN A 100 4.65 2.92 -20.91
C GLN A 100 5.30 1.55 -20.85
N ILE A 101 5.53 1.01 -19.67
CA ILE A 101 6.08 -0.35 -19.49
C ILE A 101 5.11 -1.40 -20.05
N LEU A 102 3.83 -1.30 -19.73
CA LEU A 102 2.81 -2.24 -20.21
C LEU A 102 2.64 -2.24 -21.74
N LYS A 103 2.88 -1.11 -22.39
CA LYS A 103 2.79 -0.99 -23.86
C LYS A 103 4.07 -1.34 -24.59
N ASN A 104 5.21 -1.37 -23.92
CA ASN A 104 6.50 -1.57 -24.56
C ASN A 104 6.92 -3.05 -24.54
N LYS A 105 7.01 -3.63 -25.75
CA LYS A 105 7.39 -5.04 -25.95
C LYS A 105 8.80 -5.42 -25.43
N ALA A 106 9.67 -4.41 -25.19
CA ALA A 106 10.99 -4.66 -24.61
C ALA A 106 10.91 -5.21 -23.17
N PHE A 107 9.78 -4.98 -22.47
CA PHE A 107 9.56 -5.46 -21.10
C PHE A 107 8.86 -6.83 -21.02
N GLY A 108 8.45 -7.40 -22.14
CA GLY A 108 7.82 -8.71 -22.16
C GLY A 108 7.10 -8.98 -23.49
N LYS A 109 7.04 -10.27 -23.87
CA LYS A 109 6.47 -10.72 -25.15
C LYS A 109 4.97 -10.41 -25.30
N ASP A 110 4.24 -10.40 -24.20
CA ASP A 110 2.79 -10.15 -24.11
C ASP A 110 2.43 -9.32 -22.87
N ASP A 111 1.17 -8.97 -22.72
CA ASP A 111 0.68 -8.13 -21.63
C ASP A 111 0.84 -8.85 -20.28
N GLU A 112 0.58 -10.14 -20.24
CA GLU A 112 0.71 -10.95 -19.03
C GLU A 112 2.15 -10.96 -18.51
N ALA A 113 3.14 -11.16 -19.41
CA ALA A 113 4.56 -11.13 -19.05
C ALA A 113 4.99 -9.76 -18.52
N ARG A 114 4.47 -8.67 -19.08
CA ARG A 114 4.78 -7.31 -18.63
C ARG A 114 4.14 -6.98 -17.27
N GLU A 115 2.90 -7.41 -17.06
CA GLU A 115 2.24 -7.28 -15.75
C GLU A 115 2.96 -8.09 -14.66
N LYS A 116 3.35 -9.33 -14.99
CA LYS A 116 4.12 -10.19 -14.08
C LYS A 116 5.45 -9.56 -13.71
N LEU A 117 6.16 -8.99 -14.69
CA LEU A 117 7.41 -8.28 -14.45
C LEU A 117 7.23 -7.11 -13.46
N LEU A 118 6.16 -6.32 -13.61
CA LEU A 118 5.87 -5.22 -12.70
C LEU A 118 5.52 -5.69 -11.27
N LYS A 119 4.80 -6.81 -11.15
CA LYS A 119 4.32 -7.34 -9.86
C LYS A 119 5.41 -8.10 -9.08
N GLU A 120 6.23 -8.85 -9.80
CA GLU A 120 7.14 -9.84 -9.18
C GLU A 120 8.62 -9.54 -9.44
N GLY A 121 8.94 -8.65 -10.36
CA GLY A 121 10.31 -8.45 -10.85
C GLY A 121 11.24 -7.65 -9.93
N GLY A 122 10.76 -7.08 -8.82
CA GLY A 122 11.58 -6.29 -7.90
C GLY A 122 12.29 -5.10 -8.57
N LEU A 123 11.64 -4.45 -9.54
CA LEU A 123 12.27 -3.46 -10.41
C LEU A 123 12.57 -2.15 -9.69
N LYS A 124 13.75 -1.59 -9.95
CA LYS A 124 14.06 -0.18 -9.69
C LYS A 124 13.87 0.61 -10.98
N ILE A 125 12.78 1.36 -11.07
CA ILE A 125 12.44 2.18 -12.24
C ILE A 125 12.94 3.60 -12.00
N VAL A 126 13.94 4.04 -12.77
CA VAL A 126 14.46 5.41 -12.74
C VAL A 126 13.74 6.19 -13.86
N THR A 127 13.20 7.35 -13.52
CA THR A 127 12.39 8.17 -14.40
C THR A 127 13.00 9.56 -14.60
N THR A 128 12.46 10.33 -15.54
CA THR A 128 12.83 11.72 -15.84
C THR A 128 12.05 12.74 -14.98
N LEU A 129 11.26 12.29 -14.01
CA LEU A 129 10.49 13.16 -13.14
C LEU A 129 11.35 14.19 -12.41
N ASP A 130 11.08 15.46 -12.61
CA ASP A 130 11.56 16.55 -11.79
C ASP A 130 10.50 16.90 -10.73
N ARG A 131 10.78 16.61 -9.46
CA ARG A 131 9.81 16.80 -8.37
C ARG A 131 9.43 18.27 -8.18
N ASN A 132 10.36 19.20 -8.37
CA ASN A 132 10.09 20.64 -8.23
C ASN A 132 9.19 21.12 -9.36
N ALA A 133 9.51 20.74 -10.60
CA ALA A 133 8.66 21.05 -11.76
C ALA A 133 7.27 20.42 -11.62
N ASN A 134 7.18 19.19 -11.09
CA ASN A 134 5.90 18.51 -10.89
C ASN A 134 5.04 19.22 -9.82
N ASN A 135 5.63 19.61 -8.70
CA ASN A 135 4.92 20.35 -7.66
C ASN A 135 4.45 21.73 -8.16
N ALA A 136 5.29 22.43 -8.92
CA ALA A 136 4.91 23.71 -9.53
C ALA A 136 3.74 23.54 -10.52
N ALA A 137 3.78 22.50 -11.36
CA ALA A 137 2.69 22.19 -12.30
C ALA A 137 1.37 21.83 -11.58
N MET A 138 1.43 21.06 -10.48
CA MET A 138 0.27 20.77 -9.62
C MET A 138 -0.32 22.02 -8.99
N GLN A 139 0.52 22.90 -8.46
CA GLN A 139 0.07 24.18 -7.89
C GLN A 139 -0.58 25.07 -8.96
N ALA A 140 0.05 25.18 -10.12
CA ALA A 140 -0.50 25.96 -11.22
C ALA A 140 -1.85 25.42 -11.71
N ALA A 141 -2.00 24.11 -11.86
CA ALA A 141 -3.25 23.48 -12.26
C ALA A 141 -4.37 23.78 -11.23
N ASN A 142 -4.09 23.57 -9.93
CA ASN A 142 -5.04 23.80 -8.84
C ASN A 142 -5.38 25.28 -8.63
N SER A 143 -4.46 26.19 -8.91
CA SER A 143 -4.74 27.64 -8.83
C SER A 143 -5.57 28.14 -10.01
N THR A 144 -5.49 27.47 -11.15
CA THR A 144 -6.29 27.79 -12.35
C THR A 144 -7.73 27.31 -12.20
N VAL A 145 -7.92 26.05 -11.82
CA VAL A 145 -9.23 25.45 -11.52
C VAL A 145 -9.05 24.57 -10.27
N PRO A 146 -9.57 24.94 -9.12
CA PRO A 146 -9.52 24.11 -7.91
C PRO A 146 -10.17 22.75 -8.12
N ALA A 147 -9.66 21.70 -7.47
CA ALA A 147 -10.23 20.35 -7.54
C ALA A 147 -11.70 20.25 -7.11
N THR A 148 -12.15 21.24 -6.30
CA THR A 148 -13.54 21.38 -5.81
C THR A 148 -14.42 22.24 -6.72
N ASP A 149 -13.92 22.72 -7.84
CA ASP A 149 -14.70 23.56 -8.74
C ASP A 149 -15.92 22.81 -9.28
N PRO A 150 -17.14 23.40 -9.16
CA PRO A 150 -18.38 22.72 -9.52
C PRO A 150 -18.54 22.53 -11.03
N SER A 151 -17.75 23.20 -11.88
CA SER A 151 -17.76 22.98 -13.33
C SER A 151 -17.29 21.61 -13.75
N GLY A 152 -16.51 20.94 -12.87
CA GLY A 152 -15.92 19.65 -13.18
C GLY A 152 -14.79 19.67 -14.21
N PHE A 153 -14.32 20.86 -14.60
CA PHE A 153 -13.20 20.98 -15.54
C PHE A 153 -11.90 20.44 -14.96
N GLU A 154 -11.17 19.74 -15.80
CA GLU A 154 -9.82 19.25 -15.48
C GLU A 154 -8.79 20.08 -16.23
N VAL A 155 -7.75 20.50 -15.51
CA VAL A 155 -6.58 21.18 -16.05
C VAL A 155 -5.39 20.26 -15.92
N MET A 156 -4.71 19.98 -17.03
CA MET A 156 -3.48 19.20 -17.05
C MET A 156 -2.34 20.03 -17.63
N ILE A 157 -1.21 20.02 -16.94
CA ILE A 157 0.04 20.67 -17.35
C ILE A 157 1.09 19.58 -17.50
N ALA A 158 1.69 19.47 -18.70
CA ALA A 158 2.82 18.61 -18.96
C ALA A 158 4.04 19.45 -19.32
N ALA A 159 5.15 19.23 -18.62
CA ALA A 159 6.43 19.84 -18.97
C ALA A 159 7.33 18.83 -19.69
N VAL A 160 7.86 19.24 -20.84
CA VAL A 160 8.75 18.43 -21.68
C VAL A 160 10.04 19.20 -21.89
N LYS A 161 11.19 18.54 -21.69
CA LYS A 161 12.51 19.12 -21.90
C LYS A 161 12.79 19.32 -23.37
N PRO A 162 13.05 20.57 -23.82
CA PRO A 162 13.38 20.83 -25.22
C PRO A 162 14.63 20.07 -25.66
N GLY A 163 14.60 19.57 -26.88
CA GLY A 163 15.74 18.87 -27.51
C GLY A 163 15.83 17.38 -27.19
N THR A 164 15.37 16.92 -25.99
CA THR A 164 15.40 15.49 -25.63
C THR A 164 14.02 14.82 -25.67
N GLY A 165 12.94 15.58 -25.48
CA GLY A 165 11.59 15.05 -25.39
C GLY A 165 11.29 14.37 -24.05
N GLU A 166 12.17 14.46 -23.06
CA GLU A 166 11.97 13.91 -21.72
C GLU A 166 10.80 14.61 -21.03
N ILE A 167 9.84 13.84 -20.54
CA ILE A 167 8.72 14.36 -19.75
C ILE A 167 9.22 14.57 -18.32
N LEU A 168 9.10 15.81 -17.83
CA LEU A 168 9.61 16.20 -16.52
C LEU A 168 8.51 16.25 -15.45
N SER A 169 7.26 16.53 -15.85
CA SER A 169 6.16 16.67 -14.89
C SER A 169 4.79 16.45 -15.52
N PHE A 170 3.84 16.06 -14.66
CA PHE A 170 2.41 16.12 -14.90
C PHE A 170 1.72 16.79 -13.71
N GLY A 171 1.16 17.98 -13.91
CA GLY A 171 0.29 18.64 -12.93
C GLY A 171 -1.17 18.48 -13.33
N ILE A 172 -2.01 18.05 -12.41
CA ILE A 172 -3.45 17.85 -12.60
C ILE A 172 -4.18 18.39 -11.38
N ASN A 173 -5.31 19.05 -11.57
CA ASN A 173 -6.11 19.62 -10.48
C ASN A 173 -7.06 18.60 -9.80
N ARG A 174 -6.70 17.32 -9.79
CA ARG A 174 -7.51 16.21 -9.24
C ARG A 174 -6.69 15.36 -8.28
#